data_a88e02139e8d32846aa5916cf72b660c
#
_entry.id   a88e02139e8d32846aa5916cf72b660c
#
_cell.length_a   1.000
_cell.length_b   1.000
_cell.length_c   1.000
_cell.angle_alpha   90.00
_cell.angle_beta   90.00
_cell.angle_gamma   90.00
#
_symmetry.space_group_name_H-M   'P 1'
#
loop_
_entity.id
_entity.type
_entity.pdbx_description
1 polymer ?
#
loop_
_entity_poly.entity_id
_entity_poly.type
_entity_poly.pdbx_seq_one_letter_code
_entity_poly.pdbx_strand_id
1 'polypeptide(L)'
;AMKSLYGDKVEFAQGYMAGRPMYGQIDEIPKSVVDSLRNQAVEMARNAGLVVIFGGLNKNHFQDCEGGDRLEYGLPFGQPELIEAIAAVNPRVILVLLSGNAVEMPWDKEVPAIVQGWYLGSMGGKSLANVLSGKVNPSGKLPFSFPARLEDNSAHAFGSISYPGDSINEKYLDDVLVGYRWHDTKKIPARYAFGHGLSYTTFEYGKASASAREMTPDGSITVSIPVRNTGDRDGKEIVQLYIGDDKASVLRPVKELKGFDKITLAPGQEKTVTFTITPDDLKFYDEKTGSWIAEPGKFRAYIGASSTDIRATVPFELK
;
A
#
# COMPACT_ATOMS: atom_id res chain seq x y z
N ALA A 1 25.24 5.03 -3.20
CA ALA A 1 24.47 6.22 -2.83
C ALA A 1 24.64 6.58 -1.35
N MET A 2 24.32 5.69 -0.39
CA MET A 2 24.50 5.98 1.05
C MET A 2 25.96 6.29 1.39
N LYS A 3 26.91 5.48 0.92
CA LYS A 3 28.36 5.74 1.12
C LYS A 3 28.80 7.07 0.50
N SER A 4 28.20 7.50 -0.62
CA SER A 4 28.49 8.82 -1.21
C SER A 4 27.97 9.99 -0.37
N LEU A 5 26.95 9.78 0.48
CA LEU A 5 26.41 10.80 1.37
C LEU A 5 27.13 10.85 2.72
N TYR A 6 27.53 9.71 3.26
CA TYR A 6 27.96 9.57 4.64
C TYR A 6 29.40 9.03 4.81
N GLY A 7 30.08 8.71 3.67
CA GLY A 7 31.48 8.29 3.67
C GLY A 7 31.72 7.01 4.47
N ASP A 8 32.77 7.04 5.29
CA ASP A 8 33.22 5.92 6.12
C ASP A 8 32.31 5.60 7.31
N LYS A 9 31.24 6.40 7.51
CA LYS A 9 30.19 6.09 8.48
C LYS A 9 29.25 4.97 8.02
N VAL A 10 29.38 4.52 6.76
CA VAL A 10 28.54 3.47 6.17
C VAL A 10 29.36 2.22 6.00
N GLU A 11 29.02 1.18 6.75
CA GLU A 11 29.51 -0.17 6.59
C GLU A 11 28.49 -1.02 5.83
N PHE A 12 28.91 -2.15 5.27
CA PHE A 12 28.05 -3.05 4.48
C PHE A 12 28.29 -4.50 4.87
N ALA A 13 27.20 -5.21 5.16
CA ALA A 13 27.17 -6.67 5.23
C ALA A 13 26.19 -7.20 4.19
N GLN A 14 26.53 -8.30 3.54
CA GLN A 14 25.68 -8.90 2.53
C GLN A 14 24.36 -9.46 3.12
N GLY A 15 24.43 -10.07 4.30
CA GLY A 15 23.28 -10.57 5.06
C GLY A 15 22.61 -11.82 4.50
N TYR A 16 22.32 -11.85 3.20
CA TYR A 16 21.73 -13.00 2.49
C TYR A 16 22.19 -13.06 1.03
N MET A 17 21.94 -14.19 0.38
CA MET A 17 22.17 -14.36 -1.07
C MET A 17 20.82 -14.54 -1.78
N ALA A 18 20.58 -13.74 -2.79
CA ALA A 18 19.31 -13.72 -3.55
C ALA A 18 19.34 -14.61 -4.83
N GLY A 19 20.34 -15.46 -4.98
CA GLY A 19 20.57 -16.22 -6.23
C GLY A 19 21.01 -15.32 -7.39
N ARG A 20 21.18 -15.91 -8.56
CA ARG A 20 21.44 -15.13 -9.78
C ARG A 20 20.12 -14.61 -10.36
N PRO A 21 20.07 -13.38 -10.86
CA PRO A 21 18.87 -12.86 -11.54
C PRO A 21 18.76 -13.49 -12.94
N MET A 22 18.37 -14.76 -13.00
CA MET A 22 18.17 -15.48 -14.27
C MET A 22 16.81 -16.19 -14.26
N TYR A 23 16.13 -16.15 -15.40
CA TYR A 23 14.95 -16.96 -15.62
C TYR A 23 15.31 -18.45 -15.49
N GLY A 24 14.71 -19.15 -14.55
CA GLY A 24 14.58 -20.59 -14.58
C GLY A 24 15.32 -21.44 -13.56
N GLN A 25 16.28 -20.96 -12.76
CA GLN A 25 16.86 -21.77 -11.69
C GLN A 25 17.24 -20.93 -10.47
N ILE A 26 16.74 -21.34 -9.31
CA ILE A 26 17.27 -20.90 -8.00
C ILE A 26 18.39 -21.86 -7.65
N ASP A 27 19.64 -21.36 -7.61
CA ASP A 27 20.74 -22.15 -7.06
C ASP A 27 20.45 -22.42 -5.56
N GLU A 28 20.49 -23.66 -5.13
CA GLU A 28 20.45 -23.99 -3.72
C GLU A 28 21.70 -23.42 -3.04
N ILE A 29 21.47 -22.49 -2.11
CA ILE A 29 22.55 -21.89 -1.34
C ILE A 29 22.75 -22.76 -0.09
N PRO A 30 23.98 -23.28 0.14
CA PRO A 30 24.25 -24.09 1.33
C PRO A 30 23.86 -23.35 2.62
N LYS A 31 23.17 -24.04 3.52
CA LYS A 31 22.71 -23.47 4.81
C LYS A 31 23.84 -22.82 5.60
N SER A 32 25.06 -23.40 5.56
CA SER A 32 26.25 -22.83 6.22
C SER A 32 26.62 -21.45 5.69
N VAL A 33 26.41 -21.18 4.39
CA VAL A 33 26.66 -19.87 3.78
C VAL A 33 25.60 -18.88 4.23
N VAL A 34 24.32 -19.28 4.20
CA VAL A 34 23.20 -18.46 4.68
C VAL A 34 23.40 -18.07 6.15
N ASP A 35 23.72 -19.05 7.02
CA ASP A 35 23.96 -18.81 8.44
C ASP A 35 25.18 -17.90 8.68
N SER A 36 26.26 -18.08 7.91
CA SER A 36 27.46 -17.24 8.02
C SER A 36 27.15 -15.78 7.67
N LEU A 37 26.48 -15.54 6.54
CA LEU A 37 26.12 -14.19 6.10
C LEU A 37 25.18 -13.50 7.11
N ARG A 38 24.16 -14.23 7.60
CA ARG A 38 23.26 -13.71 8.62
C ARG A 38 24.00 -13.34 9.90
N ASN A 39 24.86 -14.22 10.41
CA ASN A 39 25.60 -13.99 11.65
C ASN A 39 26.53 -12.77 11.55
N GLN A 40 27.22 -12.59 10.41
CA GLN A 40 28.05 -11.42 10.16
C GLN A 40 27.23 -10.12 10.16
N ALA A 41 26.07 -10.13 9.50
CA ALA A 41 25.19 -8.98 9.46
C ALA A 41 24.60 -8.63 10.85
N VAL A 42 24.20 -9.64 11.62
CA VAL A 42 23.68 -9.46 12.98
C VAL A 42 24.75 -8.90 13.91
N GLU A 43 26.00 -9.39 13.84
CA GLU A 43 27.10 -8.88 14.67
C GLU A 43 27.43 -7.42 14.32
N MET A 44 27.46 -7.07 13.04
CA MET A 44 27.63 -5.69 12.61
C MET A 44 26.46 -4.80 13.07
N ALA A 45 25.23 -5.30 12.97
CA ALA A 45 24.03 -4.58 13.36
C ALA A 45 24.00 -4.24 14.86
N ARG A 46 24.53 -5.12 15.71
CA ARG A 46 24.60 -4.95 17.17
C ARG A 46 25.31 -3.65 17.56
N ASN A 47 26.36 -3.30 16.83
CA ASN A 47 27.21 -2.15 17.10
C ASN A 47 26.86 -0.91 16.25
N ALA A 48 25.92 -1.04 15.33
CA ALA A 48 25.52 0.04 14.42
C ALA A 48 24.62 1.08 15.11
N GLY A 49 24.84 2.36 14.81
CA GLY A 49 23.97 3.44 15.26
C GLY A 49 22.56 3.41 14.62
N LEU A 50 22.48 2.88 13.39
CA LEU A 50 21.26 2.68 12.62
C LEU A 50 21.51 1.56 11.62
N VAL A 51 20.54 0.68 11.46
CA VAL A 51 20.61 -0.39 10.45
C VAL A 51 19.60 -0.11 9.34
N VAL A 52 20.04 -0.22 8.08
CA VAL A 52 19.16 -0.20 6.91
C VAL A 52 19.25 -1.54 6.21
N ILE A 53 18.19 -2.30 6.26
CA ILE A 53 18.09 -3.59 5.56
C ILE A 53 17.46 -3.33 4.17
N PHE A 54 18.12 -3.81 3.12
CA PHE A 54 17.55 -3.87 1.78
C PHE A 54 17.14 -5.31 1.52
N GLY A 55 15.84 -5.53 1.42
CA GLY A 55 15.24 -6.83 1.17
C GLY A 55 14.20 -6.75 0.05
N GLY A 56 13.61 -7.88 -0.27
CA GLY A 56 12.53 -7.94 -1.25
C GLY A 56 12.64 -9.12 -2.21
N LEU A 57 12.05 -8.95 -3.36
CA LEU A 57 11.97 -9.93 -4.44
C LEU A 57 12.88 -9.53 -5.60
N ASN A 58 13.07 -10.44 -6.54
CA ASN A 58 13.78 -10.19 -7.78
C ASN A 58 13.10 -10.92 -8.95
N LYS A 59 13.70 -10.88 -10.15
CA LYS A 59 13.16 -11.53 -11.36
C LYS A 59 13.49 -13.03 -11.47
N ASN A 60 13.85 -13.70 -10.38
CA ASN A 60 14.01 -15.14 -10.39
C ASN A 60 12.67 -15.84 -10.53
N HIS A 61 12.69 -17.06 -11.04
CA HIS A 61 11.50 -17.89 -11.19
C HIS A 61 10.77 -18.05 -9.85
N PHE A 62 9.44 -18.00 -9.87
CA PHE A 62 8.58 -18.02 -8.69
C PHE A 62 8.76 -16.86 -7.68
N GLN A 63 9.23 -15.71 -8.16
CA GLN A 63 9.23 -14.46 -7.41
C GLN A 63 8.42 -13.38 -8.16
N ASP A 64 9.07 -12.31 -8.65
CA ASP A 64 8.43 -11.29 -9.48
C ASP A 64 8.88 -11.44 -10.94
N CYS A 65 8.66 -12.61 -11.55
CA CYS A 65 8.98 -12.88 -12.95
C CYS A 65 7.74 -13.05 -13.81
N GLU A 66 7.90 -12.82 -15.11
CA GLU A 66 6.89 -13.15 -16.10
C GLU A 66 6.84 -14.66 -16.32
N GLY A 67 5.63 -15.22 -16.45
CA GLY A 67 5.42 -16.63 -16.74
C GLY A 67 5.63 -17.60 -15.57
N GLY A 68 5.75 -17.12 -14.37
CA GLY A 68 5.87 -17.96 -13.17
C GLY A 68 5.35 -17.24 -11.93
N ASP A 69 4.19 -17.67 -11.44
CA ASP A 69 3.60 -17.11 -10.25
C ASP A 69 4.45 -17.44 -9.02
N ARG A 70 4.45 -16.52 -8.07
CA ARG A 70 5.09 -16.71 -6.78
C ARG A 70 4.37 -17.80 -5.99
N LEU A 71 5.15 -18.78 -5.48
CA LEU A 71 4.60 -19.93 -4.75
C LEU A 71 4.34 -19.63 -3.28
N GLU A 72 5.07 -18.67 -2.70
CA GLU A 72 4.98 -18.31 -1.30
C GLU A 72 4.77 -16.80 -1.14
N TYR A 73 3.96 -16.41 -0.16
CA TYR A 73 3.68 -14.99 0.11
C TYR A 73 4.84 -14.32 0.87
N GLY A 74 5.62 -15.09 1.61
CA GLY A 74 6.79 -14.63 2.38
C GLY A 74 7.97 -14.15 1.52
N LEU A 75 8.94 -13.52 2.17
CA LEU A 75 10.22 -13.18 1.56
C LEU A 75 11.11 -14.42 1.46
N PRO A 76 11.77 -14.66 0.30
CA PRO A 76 12.64 -15.81 0.11
C PRO A 76 14.03 -15.63 0.73
N PHE A 77 14.87 -16.67 0.65
CA PHE A 77 16.32 -16.66 0.93
C PHE A 77 16.69 -16.37 2.40
N GLY A 78 15.85 -16.72 3.36
CA GLY A 78 16.12 -16.48 4.78
C GLY A 78 16.09 -15.00 5.17
N GLN A 79 15.43 -14.16 4.38
CA GLN A 79 15.27 -12.74 4.70
C GLN A 79 14.42 -12.51 5.96
N PRO A 80 13.30 -13.24 6.22
CA PRO A 80 12.54 -13.07 7.46
C PRO A 80 13.40 -13.31 8.70
N GLU A 81 14.16 -14.40 8.74
CA GLU A 81 15.04 -14.75 9.86
C GLU A 81 16.16 -13.71 10.04
N LEU A 82 16.67 -13.14 8.95
CA LEU A 82 17.65 -12.04 9.02
C LEU A 82 17.04 -10.79 9.62
N ILE A 83 15.84 -10.39 9.18
CA ILE A 83 15.13 -9.20 9.66
C ILE A 83 14.85 -9.33 11.16
N GLU A 84 14.30 -10.46 11.59
CA GLU A 84 14.00 -10.74 12.99
C GLU A 84 15.26 -10.75 13.86
N ALA A 85 16.33 -11.42 13.40
CA ALA A 85 17.60 -11.48 14.14
C ALA A 85 18.26 -10.10 14.27
N ILE A 86 18.17 -9.23 13.26
CA ILE A 86 18.68 -7.85 13.33
C ILE A 86 17.80 -7.02 14.26
N ALA A 87 16.47 -7.09 14.14
CA ALA A 87 15.55 -6.35 15.00
C ALA A 87 15.72 -6.71 16.49
N ALA A 88 16.02 -7.98 16.79
CA ALA A 88 16.28 -8.45 18.13
C ALA A 88 17.54 -7.84 18.79
N VAL A 89 18.52 -7.37 18.00
CA VAL A 89 19.79 -6.84 18.51
C VAL A 89 19.94 -5.32 18.36
N ASN A 90 19.12 -4.70 17.50
CA ASN A 90 19.15 -3.25 17.30
C ASN A 90 17.73 -2.71 17.10
N PRO A 91 17.24 -1.81 17.98
CA PRO A 91 15.89 -1.23 17.87
C PRO A 91 15.79 -0.14 16.78
N ARG A 92 16.87 0.28 16.16
CA ARG A 92 16.92 1.32 15.12
C ARG A 92 17.11 0.68 13.74
N VAL A 93 16.06 0.08 13.26
CA VAL A 93 16.05 -0.64 11.96
C VAL A 93 15.11 0.08 10.99
N ILE A 94 15.58 0.27 9.77
CA ILE A 94 14.75 0.65 8.62
C ILE A 94 14.83 -0.50 7.62
N LEU A 95 13.69 -1.03 7.21
CA LEU A 95 13.61 -2.00 6.14
C LEU A 95 13.17 -1.31 4.86
N VAL A 96 13.94 -1.47 3.80
CA VAL A 96 13.60 -1.06 2.43
C VAL A 96 13.24 -2.30 1.64
N LEU A 97 11.98 -2.41 1.23
CA LEU A 97 11.48 -3.51 0.42
C LEU A 97 11.50 -3.14 -1.06
N LEU A 98 12.14 -3.98 -1.87
CA LEU A 98 12.16 -3.90 -3.32
C LEU A 98 11.33 -5.06 -3.87
N SER A 99 10.07 -4.80 -4.21
CA SER A 99 9.15 -5.81 -4.72
C SER A 99 8.08 -5.16 -5.61
N GLY A 100 7.59 -5.88 -6.61
CA GLY A 100 6.46 -5.44 -7.44
C GLY A 100 5.11 -5.73 -6.79
N ASN A 101 5.09 -6.62 -5.80
CA ASN A 101 3.90 -7.11 -5.12
C ASN A 101 4.01 -6.96 -3.60
N ALA A 102 2.87 -7.17 -2.91
CA ALA A 102 2.82 -7.31 -1.48
C ALA A 102 3.61 -8.57 -1.03
N VAL A 103 4.16 -8.52 0.17
CA VAL A 103 4.82 -9.63 0.84
C VAL A 103 4.27 -9.78 2.25
N GLU A 104 4.33 -10.98 2.79
CA GLU A 104 4.02 -11.24 4.19
C GLU A 104 5.05 -10.55 5.09
N MET A 105 4.59 -9.94 6.17
CA MET A 105 5.43 -9.16 7.09
C MET A 105 5.14 -9.56 8.55
N PRO A 106 5.48 -10.79 8.98
CA PRO A 106 5.21 -11.23 10.35
C PRO A 106 5.98 -10.39 11.40
N TRP A 107 7.09 -9.82 10.99
CA TRP A 107 8.04 -9.01 11.77
C TRP A 107 7.75 -7.48 11.73
N ASP A 108 6.61 -7.03 11.20
CA ASP A 108 6.34 -5.58 11.02
C ASP A 108 6.27 -4.80 12.33
N LYS A 109 5.94 -5.46 13.44
CA LYS A 109 5.89 -4.82 14.77
C LYS A 109 7.27 -4.61 15.38
N GLU A 110 8.24 -5.42 15.00
CA GLU A 110 9.62 -5.37 15.46
C GLU A 110 10.47 -4.39 14.64
N VAL A 111 10.01 -4.00 13.45
CA VAL A 111 10.71 -3.09 12.54
C VAL A 111 10.06 -1.69 12.57
N PRO A 112 10.72 -0.69 13.18
CA PRO A 112 10.11 0.64 13.41
C PRO A 112 9.77 1.41 12.15
N ALA A 113 10.47 1.14 11.02
CA ALA A 113 10.25 1.86 9.77
C ALA A 113 10.40 0.93 8.56
N ILE A 114 9.41 0.97 7.68
CA ILE A 114 9.37 0.20 6.44
C ILE A 114 9.19 1.16 5.27
N VAL A 115 10.03 1.04 4.26
CA VAL A 115 9.95 1.81 3.01
C VAL A 115 9.67 0.84 1.88
N GLN A 116 8.49 0.91 1.28
CA GLN A 116 8.18 0.18 0.06
C GLN A 116 8.81 0.91 -1.13
N GLY A 117 9.90 0.35 -1.64
CA GLY A 117 10.72 0.97 -2.69
C GLY A 117 10.27 0.63 -4.10
N TRP A 118 9.46 -0.41 -4.31
CA TRP A 118 9.08 -0.91 -5.62
C TRP A 118 10.31 -1.23 -6.50
N TYR A 119 10.18 -1.16 -7.82
CA TYR A 119 11.28 -1.29 -8.78
C TYR A 119 11.62 0.10 -9.35
N LEU A 120 12.64 0.73 -8.80
CA LEU A 120 12.94 2.16 -8.97
C LEU A 120 13.78 2.51 -10.21
N GLY A 121 14.23 1.54 -10.99
CA GLY A 121 15.10 1.79 -12.13
C GLY A 121 16.50 2.33 -11.76
N SER A 122 17.20 2.93 -12.74
CA SER A 122 18.62 3.29 -12.61
C SER A 122 18.95 4.33 -11.54
N MET A 123 18.01 5.20 -11.18
CA MET A 123 18.20 6.23 -10.15
C MET A 123 17.73 5.80 -8.76
N GLY A 124 17.30 4.55 -8.59
CA GLY A 124 16.70 4.03 -7.35
C GLY A 124 17.55 4.24 -6.12
N GLY A 125 18.86 3.93 -6.20
CA GLY A 125 19.75 4.12 -5.07
C GLY A 125 19.87 5.59 -4.62
N LYS A 126 19.86 6.56 -5.54
CA LYS A 126 19.89 7.99 -5.22
C LYS A 126 18.55 8.45 -4.63
N SER A 127 17.44 7.98 -5.19
CA SER A 127 16.09 8.31 -4.71
C SER A 127 15.87 7.82 -3.29
N LEU A 128 16.18 6.55 -3.00
CA LEU A 128 16.11 5.98 -1.65
C LEU A 128 17.03 6.71 -0.66
N ALA A 129 18.26 7.01 -1.07
CA ALA A 129 19.18 7.76 -0.21
C ALA A 129 18.66 9.17 0.14
N ASN A 130 17.99 9.84 -0.77
CA ASN A 130 17.36 11.14 -0.51
C ASN A 130 16.17 11.02 0.45
N VAL A 131 15.37 9.98 0.34
CA VAL A 131 14.27 9.71 1.29
C VAL A 131 14.86 9.37 2.66
N LEU A 132 15.76 8.39 2.75
CA LEU A 132 16.34 7.94 4.02
C LEU A 132 17.12 9.03 4.74
N SER A 133 17.73 9.98 4.02
CA SER A 133 18.42 11.14 4.59
C SER A 133 17.52 12.31 4.98
N GLY A 134 16.22 12.23 4.67
CA GLY A 134 15.27 13.32 4.90
C GLY A 134 15.37 14.49 3.91
N LYS A 135 16.21 14.40 2.87
CA LYS A 135 16.28 15.42 1.80
C LYS A 135 15.00 15.50 0.99
N VAL A 136 14.28 14.38 0.88
CA VAL A 136 12.97 14.29 0.23
C VAL A 136 12.00 13.69 1.23
N ASN A 137 10.92 14.42 1.50
CA ASN A 137 9.81 13.90 2.29
C ASN A 137 8.98 12.94 1.42
N PRO A 138 8.80 11.64 1.79
CA PRO A 138 8.00 10.70 1.05
C PRO A 138 6.53 11.15 1.01
N SER A 139 5.86 10.86 -0.09
CA SER A 139 4.45 11.19 -0.29
C SER A 139 3.72 10.19 -1.18
N GLY A 140 4.28 9.00 -1.36
CA GLY A 140 3.64 7.90 -2.05
C GLY A 140 2.56 7.26 -1.17
N LYS A 141 1.51 6.74 -1.80
CA LYS A 141 0.48 5.92 -1.17
C LYS A 141 0.45 4.56 -1.84
N LEU A 142 0.11 3.52 -1.08
CA LEU A 142 0.01 2.16 -1.61
C LEU A 142 -1.13 2.05 -2.64
N PRO A 143 -0.87 1.53 -3.85
CA PRO A 143 -1.87 1.41 -4.91
C PRO A 143 -2.77 0.16 -4.75
N PHE A 144 -2.51 -0.68 -3.76
CA PHE A 144 -3.33 -1.84 -3.38
C PHE A 144 -3.12 -2.17 -1.90
N SER A 145 -4.04 -2.96 -1.33
CA SER A 145 -3.92 -3.43 0.05
C SER A 145 -2.87 -4.53 0.16
N PHE A 146 -2.09 -4.52 1.23
CA PHE A 146 -1.22 -5.63 1.60
C PHE A 146 -2.00 -6.54 2.55
N PRO A 147 -2.41 -7.74 2.13
CA PRO A 147 -3.06 -8.70 3.01
C PRO A 147 -2.16 -9.06 4.20
N ALA A 148 -2.75 -9.39 5.34
CA ALA A 148 -1.96 -9.91 6.47
C ALA A 148 -1.47 -11.34 6.20
N ARG A 149 -2.29 -12.14 5.51
CA ARG A 149 -2.03 -13.51 5.07
C ARG A 149 -2.52 -13.66 3.63
N LEU A 150 -2.02 -14.66 2.93
CA LEU A 150 -2.41 -14.91 1.53
C LEU A 150 -3.93 -15.14 1.39
N GLU A 151 -4.53 -15.89 2.32
CA GLU A 151 -5.97 -16.23 2.33
C GLU A 151 -6.87 -15.03 2.59
N ASP A 152 -6.34 -13.93 3.08
CA ASP A 152 -7.08 -12.67 3.26
C ASP A 152 -7.28 -11.92 1.93
N ASN A 153 -6.58 -12.33 0.86
CA ASN A 153 -6.79 -11.82 -0.50
C ASN A 153 -8.03 -12.48 -1.12
N SER A 154 -8.84 -11.70 -1.84
CA SER A 154 -10.10 -12.18 -2.42
C SER A 154 -9.93 -13.38 -3.34
N ALA A 155 -8.91 -13.40 -4.19
CA ALA A 155 -8.65 -14.50 -5.11
C ALA A 155 -8.30 -15.82 -4.39
N HIS A 156 -7.67 -15.76 -3.21
CA HIS A 156 -7.27 -16.93 -2.41
C HIS A 156 -8.28 -17.33 -1.34
N ALA A 157 -9.25 -16.46 -1.02
CA ALA A 157 -10.22 -16.68 0.05
C ALA A 157 -11.13 -17.89 -0.15
N PHE A 158 -11.27 -18.36 -1.38
CA PHE A 158 -12.14 -19.49 -1.75
C PHE A 158 -11.37 -20.75 -2.13
N GLY A 159 -10.04 -20.77 -1.91
CA GLY A 159 -9.17 -21.89 -2.24
C GLY A 159 -8.95 -22.06 -3.75
N SER A 160 -8.46 -23.24 -4.15
CA SER A 160 -8.01 -23.51 -5.52
C SER A 160 -9.07 -23.35 -6.60
N ILE A 161 -10.34 -23.45 -6.26
CA ILE A 161 -11.44 -23.23 -7.24
C ILE A 161 -11.52 -21.79 -7.76
N SER A 162 -11.06 -20.82 -6.94
CA SER A 162 -10.96 -19.43 -7.34
C SER A 162 -9.60 -19.12 -7.97
N TYR A 163 -8.50 -19.55 -7.32
CA TYR A 163 -7.15 -19.35 -7.84
C TYR A 163 -6.23 -20.48 -7.35
N PRO A 164 -5.45 -21.10 -8.21
CA PRO A 164 -5.27 -20.90 -9.66
C PRO A 164 -6.28 -21.65 -10.55
N GLY A 165 -7.40 -22.10 -10.01
CA GLY A 165 -8.37 -22.92 -10.73
C GLY A 165 -8.00 -24.41 -10.79
N ASP A 166 -8.67 -25.16 -11.67
CA ASP A 166 -8.47 -26.59 -11.88
C ASP A 166 -7.79 -26.96 -13.21
N SER A 167 -7.02 -26.07 -13.81
CA SER A 167 -6.40 -26.17 -15.15
C SER A 167 -7.34 -25.95 -16.33
N ILE A 168 -8.64 -25.92 -16.14
CA ILE A 168 -9.67 -25.68 -17.17
C ILE A 168 -10.58 -24.53 -16.76
N ASN A 169 -10.94 -24.47 -15.47
CA ASN A 169 -11.88 -23.52 -14.93
C ASN A 169 -11.26 -22.73 -13.78
N GLU A 170 -11.56 -21.44 -13.77
CA GLU A 170 -11.28 -20.53 -12.66
C GLU A 170 -12.58 -19.76 -12.37
N LYS A 171 -12.98 -19.70 -11.10
CA LYS A 171 -14.22 -19.05 -10.69
C LYS A 171 -13.94 -17.78 -9.93
N TYR A 172 -14.41 -16.65 -10.44
CA TYR A 172 -14.33 -15.33 -9.79
C TYR A 172 -15.39 -15.22 -8.68
N LEU A 173 -15.16 -15.90 -7.54
CA LEU A 173 -16.12 -15.96 -6.44
C LEU A 173 -16.10 -14.70 -5.56
N ASP A 174 -15.14 -13.84 -5.75
CA ASP A 174 -15.03 -12.52 -5.12
C ASP A 174 -15.91 -11.46 -5.81
N ASP A 175 -16.42 -11.76 -7.02
CA ASP A 175 -17.31 -10.88 -7.77
C ASP A 175 -16.67 -9.49 -7.98
N VAL A 176 -17.39 -8.40 -7.71
CA VAL A 176 -16.89 -7.01 -7.80
C VAL A 176 -16.01 -6.59 -6.60
N LEU A 177 -15.86 -7.48 -5.61
CA LEU A 177 -15.14 -7.18 -4.37
C LEU A 177 -13.65 -7.52 -4.49
N VAL A 178 -12.90 -6.75 -5.27
CA VAL A 178 -11.46 -6.92 -5.49
C VAL A 178 -10.64 -5.94 -4.64
N GLY A 179 -9.51 -6.39 -4.10
CA GLY A 179 -8.56 -5.55 -3.37
C GLY A 179 -9.19 -4.91 -2.11
N TYR A 180 -9.06 -3.58 -1.95
CA TYR A 180 -9.61 -2.87 -0.78
C TYR A 180 -11.13 -2.97 -0.67
N ARG A 181 -11.84 -3.14 -1.80
CA ARG A 181 -13.30 -3.35 -1.80
C ARG A 181 -13.66 -4.62 -1.05
N TRP A 182 -12.87 -5.69 -1.22
CA TRP A 182 -12.99 -6.93 -0.46
C TRP A 182 -12.71 -6.72 1.01
N HIS A 183 -11.51 -6.21 1.33
CA HIS A 183 -11.09 -5.98 2.72
C HIS A 183 -12.10 -5.14 3.50
N ASP A 184 -12.51 -4.01 2.93
CA ASP A 184 -13.41 -3.07 3.59
C ASP A 184 -14.84 -3.64 3.74
N THR A 185 -15.38 -4.30 2.70
CA THR A 185 -16.76 -4.84 2.70
C THR A 185 -16.87 -6.07 3.58
N LYS A 186 -15.89 -6.97 3.53
CA LYS A 186 -15.86 -8.18 4.36
C LYS A 186 -15.28 -7.94 5.76
N LYS A 187 -14.80 -6.73 6.04
CA LYS A 187 -14.16 -6.34 7.31
C LYS A 187 -12.96 -7.23 7.66
N ILE A 188 -12.18 -7.60 6.65
CA ILE A 188 -10.94 -8.34 6.79
C ILE A 188 -9.79 -7.32 6.89
N PRO A 189 -9.09 -7.21 8.02
CA PRO A 189 -8.02 -6.24 8.16
C PRO A 189 -6.88 -6.53 7.17
N ALA A 190 -6.47 -5.52 6.41
CA ALA A 190 -5.22 -5.58 5.67
C ALA A 190 -4.04 -5.25 6.59
N ARG A 191 -2.85 -5.76 6.32
CA ARG A 191 -1.62 -5.35 7.00
C ARG A 191 -1.35 -3.86 6.76
N TYR A 192 -1.44 -3.44 5.48
CA TYR A 192 -1.46 -2.05 5.07
C TYR A 192 -2.59 -1.84 4.07
N ALA A 193 -3.44 -0.87 4.34
CA ALA A 193 -4.60 -0.60 3.52
C ALA A 193 -4.24 0.08 2.18
N PHE A 194 -5.08 -0.06 1.18
CA PHE A 194 -5.03 0.75 -0.03
C PHE A 194 -5.02 2.24 0.33
N GLY A 195 -4.14 3.00 -0.32
CA GLY A 195 -3.98 4.42 -0.07
C GLY A 195 -3.15 4.76 1.17
N HIS A 196 -2.66 3.77 1.94
CA HIS A 196 -1.78 4.01 3.08
C HIS A 196 -0.42 4.56 2.65
N GLY A 197 0.13 5.48 3.42
CA GLY A 197 1.48 6.02 3.26
C GLY A 197 1.70 7.18 4.21
N LEU A 198 2.87 7.19 4.85
CA LEU A 198 3.26 8.17 5.86
C LEU A 198 4.12 9.28 5.26
N SER A 199 4.27 10.36 5.99
CA SER A 199 5.09 11.52 5.68
C SER A 199 6.02 11.82 6.86
N TYR A 200 7.08 12.59 6.64
CA TYR A 200 7.91 13.15 7.72
C TYR A 200 7.30 14.40 8.35
N THR A 201 6.10 14.79 7.92
CA THR A 201 5.28 15.81 8.55
C THR A 201 3.90 15.25 8.88
N THR A 202 3.06 16.03 9.55
CA THR A 202 1.70 15.64 9.96
C THR A 202 0.67 16.54 9.29
N PHE A 203 -0.51 15.97 9.00
CA PHE A 203 -1.62 16.70 8.39
C PHE A 203 -2.88 16.56 9.23
N GLU A 204 -3.54 17.70 9.44
CA GLU A 204 -4.84 17.77 10.07
C GLU A 204 -5.93 18.02 9.01
N TYR A 205 -7.00 17.27 9.11
CA TYR A 205 -8.19 17.41 8.26
C TYR A 205 -9.26 18.13 9.07
N GLY A 206 -9.71 19.27 8.57
CA GLY A 206 -10.75 20.05 9.23
C GLY A 206 -12.15 19.51 8.95
N LYS A 207 -13.16 20.32 9.18
CA LYS A 207 -14.56 19.93 8.98
C LYS A 207 -14.90 19.91 7.49
N ALA A 208 -15.38 18.78 7.01
CA ALA A 208 -15.88 18.66 5.64
C ALA A 208 -17.27 19.31 5.50
N SER A 209 -17.56 19.79 4.29
CA SER A 209 -18.84 20.38 3.92
C SER A 209 -19.26 19.94 2.52
N ALA A 210 -20.55 19.93 2.23
CA ALA A 210 -21.11 19.77 0.90
C ALA A 210 -21.85 21.00 0.45
N SER A 211 -21.89 21.27 -0.86
CA SER A 211 -22.65 22.37 -1.46
C SER A 211 -24.16 22.19 -1.33
N ALA A 212 -24.62 20.93 -1.29
CA ALA A 212 -26.02 20.56 -1.09
C ALA A 212 -26.11 19.18 -0.40
N ARG A 213 -27.27 18.88 0.16
CA ARG A 213 -27.60 17.56 0.74
C ARG A 213 -28.29 16.64 -0.27
N GLU A 214 -28.79 17.18 -1.34
CA GLU A 214 -29.50 16.47 -2.39
C GLU A 214 -28.94 16.79 -3.75
N MET A 215 -28.93 15.83 -4.63
CA MET A 215 -28.47 15.92 -6.01
C MET A 215 -29.56 15.39 -6.94
N THR A 216 -29.83 16.11 -8.01
CA THR A 216 -30.74 15.64 -9.07
C THR A 216 -30.00 14.70 -10.03
N PRO A 217 -30.70 13.86 -10.83
CA PRO A 217 -30.09 12.97 -11.79
C PRO A 217 -29.18 13.65 -12.84
N ASP A 218 -29.39 14.93 -13.11
CA ASP A 218 -28.59 15.74 -14.05
C ASP A 218 -27.69 16.76 -13.32
N GLY A 219 -27.65 16.70 -12.00
CA GLY A 219 -26.95 17.68 -11.16
C GLY A 219 -25.57 17.21 -10.73
N SER A 220 -24.95 18.04 -9.89
CA SER A 220 -23.71 17.69 -9.19
C SER A 220 -23.70 18.34 -7.80
N ILE A 221 -22.94 17.77 -6.89
CA ILE A 221 -22.58 18.40 -5.62
C ILE A 221 -21.07 18.47 -5.48
N THR A 222 -20.60 19.46 -4.72
CA THR A 222 -19.19 19.51 -4.33
C THR A 222 -19.05 19.15 -2.87
N VAL A 223 -17.97 18.42 -2.55
CA VAL A 223 -17.59 18.10 -1.17
C VAL A 223 -16.19 18.68 -0.94
N SER A 224 -16.05 19.48 0.11
CA SER A 224 -14.81 20.22 0.39
C SER A 224 -14.31 19.93 1.80
N ILE A 225 -12.99 19.89 1.97
CA ILE A 225 -12.33 19.70 3.27
C ILE A 225 -11.04 20.54 3.34
N PRO A 226 -10.85 21.35 4.39
CA PRO A 226 -9.57 21.98 4.63
C PRO A 226 -8.55 20.96 5.14
N VAL A 227 -7.31 21.03 4.65
CA VAL A 227 -6.19 20.20 5.10
C VAL A 227 -5.01 21.11 5.42
N ARG A 228 -4.48 21.00 6.63
CA ARG A 228 -3.39 21.78 7.16
C ARG A 228 -2.17 20.92 7.46
N ASN A 229 -0.99 21.40 7.09
CA ASN A 229 0.27 20.83 7.56
C ASN A 229 0.56 21.32 9.00
N THR A 230 0.54 20.42 9.96
CA THR A 230 0.74 20.71 11.37
C THR A 230 2.15 20.41 11.87
N GLY A 231 3.02 19.87 11.00
CA GLY A 231 4.42 19.62 11.32
C GLY A 231 5.35 20.76 10.92
N ASP A 232 6.64 20.49 10.95
CA ASP A 232 7.73 21.46 10.80
C ASP A 232 8.42 21.41 9.42
N ARG A 233 7.93 20.60 8.49
CA ARG A 233 8.51 20.39 7.16
C ARG A 233 7.48 20.53 6.07
N ASP A 234 7.95 20.92 4.87
CA ASP A 234 7.14 20.82 3.65
C ASP A 234 6.71 19.37 3.43
N GLY A 235 5.45 19.17 3.10
CA GLY A 235 4.91 17.85 2.82
C GLY A 235 3.88 17.86 1.71
N LYS A 236 3.60 16.65 1.22
CA LYS A 236 2.52 16.44 0.24
C LYS A 236 1.56 15.41 0.82
N GLU A 237 0.28 15.75 0.84
CA GLU A 237 -0.78 14.82 1.23
C GLU A 237 -1.61 14.43 0.01
N ILE A 238 -2.09 13.18 -0.02
CA ILE A 238 -3.05 12.71 -1.02
C ILE A 238 -4.38 12.52 -0.33
N VAL A 239 -5.27 13.49 -0.55
CA VAL A 239 -6.65 13.43 -0.05
C VAL A 239 -7.47 12.56 -0.97
N GLN A 240 -8.17 11.57 -0.43
CA GLN A 240 -8.90 10.54 -1.18
C GLN A 240 -10.39 10.67 -0.90
N LEU A 241 -11.19 10.67 -1.98
CA LEU A 241 -12.66 10.64 -1.91
C LEU A 241 -13.15 9.23 -2.25
N TYR A 242 -13.89 8.63 -1.35
CA TYR A 242 -14.63 7.40 -1.59
C TYR A 242 -16.14 7.67 -1.51
N ILE A 243 -16.93 6.92 -2.28
CA ILE A 243 -18.39 7.00 -2.24
C ILE A 243 -18.94 5.62 -1.94
N GLY A 244 -19.88 5.55 -1.01
CA GLY A 244 -20.64 4.36 -0.67
C GLY A 244 -22.14 4.62 -0.84
N ASP A 245 -22.83 3.60 -1.31
CA ASP A 245 -24.28 3.54 -1.38
C ASP A 245 -24.81 2.86 -0.12
N ASP A 246 -25.73 3.51 0.61
CA ASP A 246 -26.27 2.97 1.87
C ASP A 246 -27.20 1.76 1.63
N LYS A 247 -27.81 1.65 0.43
CA LYS A 247 -28.77 0.59 0.11
C LYS A 247 -28.85 0.34 -1.41
N ALA A 248 -27.87 -0.36 -1.96
CA ALA A 248 -27.90 -0.77 -3.34
C ALA A 248 -28.83 -1.96 -3.59
N SER A 249 -29.40 -2.06 -4.80
CA SER A 249 -30.24 -3.19 -5.23
C SER A 249 -29.40 -4.43 -5.63
N VAL A 250 -28.09 -4.27 -5.81
CA VAL A 250 -27.11 -5.30 -6.17
C VAL A 250 -25.96 -5.32 -5.19
N LEU A 251 -25.09 -6.35 -5.28
CA LEU A 251 -23.86 -6.37 -4.52
C LEU A 251 -22.96 -5.19 -4.96
N ARG A 252 -22.62 -4.33 -4.01
CA ARG A 252 -21.64 -3.25 -4.20
C ARG A 252 -20.62 -3.25 -3.07
N PRO A 253 -19.42 -2.75 -3.33
CA PRO A 253 -18.48 -2.45 -2.25
C PRO A 253 -19.05 -1.42 -1.28
N VAL A 254 -18.69 -1.54 0.00
CA VAL A 254 -19.13 -0.56 1.03
C VAL A 254 -18.72 0.88 0.67
N LYS A 255 -17.66 1.05 -0.09
CA LYS A 255 -17.22 2.32 -0.68
C LYS A 255 -16.25 2.09 -1.84
N GLU A 256 -16.20 3.04 -2.77
CA GLU A 256 -15.33 3.02 -3.93
C GLU A 256 -14.59 4.35 -4.08
N LEU A 257 -13.30 4.30 -4.39
CA LEU A 257 -12.52 5.50 -4.71
C LEU A 257 -13.07 6.16 -5.97
N LYS A 258 -13.48 7.42 -5.87
CA LYS A 258 -14.01 8.21 -6.99
C LYS A 258 -13.14 9.42 -7.32
N GLY A 259 -12.24 9.82 -6.41
CA GLY A 259 -11.32 10.92 -6.67
C GLY A 259 -10.18 10.98 -5.68
N PHE A 260 -9.11 11.66 -6.07
CA PHE A 260 -8.02 12.03 -5.16
C PHE A 260 -7.33 13.31 -5.66
N ASP A 261 -6.77 14.07 -4.73
CA ASP A 261 -5.93 15.25 -5.04
C ASP A 261 -4.65 15.20 -4.22
N LYS A 262 -3.52 15.46 -4.87
CA LYS A 262 -2.20 15.54 -4.24
C LYS A 262 -1.81 16.99 -4.04
N ILE A 263 -1.90 17.47 -2.82
CA ILE A 263 -1.60 18.83 -2.43
C ILE A 263 -0.21 18.97 -1.81
N THR A 264 0.43 20.12 -2.02
CA THR A 264 1.69 20.49 -1.35
C THR A 264 1.39 21.56 -0.31
N LEU A 265 1.92 21.38 0.90
CA LEU A 265 1.71 22.29 2.03
C LEU A 265 3.03 22.56 2.76
N ALA A 266 3.39 23.83 2.92
CA ALA A 266 4.43 24.26 3.82
C ALA A 266 3.97 24.13 5.30
N PRO A 267 4.88 24.16 6.30
CA PRO A 267 4.53 24.20 7.70
C PRO A 267 3.49 25.25 8.03
N GLY A 268 2.41 24.87 8.70
CA GLY A 268 1.29 25.75 9.08
C GLY A 268 0.34 26.12 7.94
N GLN A 269 0.69 25.81 6.69
CA GLN A 269 -0.18 26.11 5.52
C GLN A 269 -1.41 25.21 5.51
N GLU A 270 -2.53 25.81 5.10
CA GLU A 270 -3.81 25.13 4.89
C GLU A 270 -4.26 25.30 3.44
N LYS A 271 -4.89 24.27 2.88
CA LYS A 271 -5.55 24.30 1.57
C LYS A 271 -6.88 23.54 1.65
N THR A 272 -7.93 24.12 1.09
CA THR A 272 -9.18 23.41 0.90
C THR A 272 -9.11 22.54 -0.34
N VAL A 273 -9.38 21.25 -0.20
CA VAL A 273 -9.54 20.30 -1.31
C VAL A 273 -11.04 20.15 -1.58
N THR A 274 -11.40 20.21 -2.86
CA THR A 274 -12.79 20.12 -3.31
C THR A 274 -12.91 19.04 -4.38
N PHE A 275 -13.89 18.15 -4.20
CA PHE A 275 -14.26 17.14 -5.19
C PHE A 275 -15.66 17.44 -5.71
N THR A 276 -15.87 17.30 -7.01
CA THR A 276 -17.20 17.32 -7.62
C THR A 276 -17.69 15.89 -7.76
N ILE A 277 -18.89 15.61 -7.27
CA ILE A 277 -19.58 14.34 -7.39
C ILE A 277 -20.70 14.52 -8.40
N THR A 278 -20.73 13.66 -9.40
CA THR A 278 -21.74 13.62 -10.46
C THR A 278 -22.51 12.29 -10.40
N PRO A 279 -23.63 12.14 -11.10
CA PRO A 279 -24.32 10.86 -11.19
C PRO A 279 -23.45 9.72 -11.73
N ASP A 280 -22.46 10.02 -12.58
CA ASP A 280 -21.52 9.01 -13.11
C ASP A 280 -20.66 8.36 -12.01
N ASP A 281 -20.36 9.08 -10.93
CA ASP A 281 -19.63 8.55 -9.79
C ASP A 281 -20.46 7.54 -8.97
N LEU A 282 -21.78 7.58 -9.12
CA LEU A 282 -22.72 6.75 -8.38
C LEU A 282 -23.15 5.48 -9.13
N LYS A 283 -22.91 5.44 -10.44
CA LYS A 283 -23.33 4.35 -11.32
C LYS A 283 -22.70 3.02 -10.98
N PHE A 284 -23.45 1.97 -11.23
CA PHE A 284 -23.01 0.59 -11.37
C PHE A 284 -23.57 0.01 -12.67
N TYR A 285 -22.97 -1.07 -13.15
CA TYR A 285 -23.49 -1.77 -14.34
C TYR A 285 -24.64 -2.69 -13.92
N ASP A 286 -25.80 -2.48 -14.47
CA ASP A 286 -26.96 -3.34 -14.26
C ASP A 286 -27.08 -4.37 -15.40
N GLU A 287 -26.84 -5.62 -15.07
CA GLU A 287 -26.89 -6.73 -16.04
C GLU A 287 -28.28 -6.93 -16.64
N LYS A 288 -29.35 -6.57 -15.90
CA LYS A 288 -30.72 -6.75 -16.38
C LYS A 288 -31.06 -5.78 -17.49
N THR A 289 -30.58 -4.55 -17.39
CA THR A 289 -30.81 -3.51 -18.40
C THR A 289 -29.67 -3.38 -19.39
N GLY A 290 -28.51 -4.02 -19.13
CA GLY A 290 -27.31 -3.93 -19.95
C GLY A 290 -26.71 -2.52 -20.00
N SER A 291 -26.86 -1.73 -18.92
CA SER A 291 -26.48 -0.31 -18.89
C SER A 291 -25.95 0.13 -17.55
N TRP A 292 -25.22 1.26 -17.55
CA TRP A 292 -24.77 1.93 -16.32
C TRP A 292 -25.90 2.79 -15.77
N ILE A 293 -26.34 2.48 -14.54
CA ILE A 293 -27.42 3.20 -13.85
C ILE A 293 -26.96 3.73 -12.49
N ALA A 294 -27.55 4.85 -12.06
CA ALA A 294 -27.47 5.35 -10.71
C ALA A 294 -28.89 5.25 -10.10
N GLU A 295 -29.02 4.60 -8.97
CA GLU A 295 -30.31 4.48 -8.27
C GLU A 295 -30.54 5.67 -7.36
N PRO A 296 -31.76 6.24 -7.29
CA PRO A 296 -32.12 7.20 -6.26
C PRO A 296 -31.93 6.60 -4.87
N GLY A 297 -31.35 7.38 -3.96
CA GLY A 297 -31.10 6.88 -2.61
C GLY A 297 -30.07 7.69 -1.84
N LYS A 298 -29.71 7.16 -0.67
CA LYS A 298 -28.74 7.79 0.25
C LYS A 298 -27.34 7.28 -0.01
N PHE A 299 -26.43 8.21 -0.13
CA PHE A 299 -25.00 7.98 -0.34
C PHE A 299 -24.18 8.66 0.75
N ARG A 300 -22.92 8.22 0.86
CA ARG A 300 -21.93 8.86 1.73
C ARG A 300 -20.64 9.11 0.96
N ALA A 301 -20.18 10.35 1.04
CA ALA A 301 -18.82 10.72 0.63
C ALA A 301 -17.91 10.56 1.85
N TYR A 302 -16.92 9.68 1.73
CA TYR A 302 -15.89 9.46 2.73
C TYR A 302 -14.61 10.14 2.25
N ILE A 303 -14.06 11.05 3.04
CA ILE A 303 -12.80 11.71 2.74
C ILE A 303 -11.75 11.19 3.71
N GLY A 304 -10.62 10.75 3.20
CA GLY A 304 -9.59 10.15 4.03
C GLY A 304 -8.19 10.21 3.46
N ALA A 305 -7.23 9.75 4.25
CA ALA A 305 -5.84 9.58 3.89
C ALA A 305 -5.51 8.17 3.36
N SER A 306 -6.44 7.22 3.54
CA SER A 306 -6.42 5.86 2.97
C SER A 306 -7.83 5.27 3.00
N SER A 307 -8.03 4.05 2.49
CA SER A 307 -9.32 3.37 2.51
C SER A 307 -9.82 3.09 3.94
N THR A 308 -8.93 2.99 4.92
CA THR A 308 -9.27 2.75 6.33
C THR A 308 -9.06 3.96 7.23
N ASP A 309 -8.33 4.98 6.78
CA ASP A 309 -8.11 6.22 7.53
C ASP A 309 -9.08 7.30 7.02
N ILE A 310 -10.36 7.15 7.36
CA ILE A 310 -11.40 8.10 7.01
C ILE A 310 -11.45 9.24 8.02
N ARG A 311 -11.28 10.46 7.53
CA ARG A 311 -11.21 11.71 8.32
C ARG A 311 -12.53 12.44 8.40
N ALA A 312 -13.38 12.29 7.39
CA ALA A 312 -14.71 12.90 7.36
C ALA A 312 -15.68 12.04 6.57
N THR A 313 -16.95 12.13 6.93
CA THR A 313 -18.08 11.50 6.21
C THR A 313 -19.18 12.53 6.01
N VAL A 314 -19.62 12.68 4.76
CA VAL A 314 -20.67 13.63 4.37
C VAL A 314 -21.81 12.86 3.70
N PRO A 315 -23.00 12.77 4.31
CA PRO A 315 -24.16 12.15 3.70
C PRO A 315 -24.80 13.07 2.67
N PHE A 316 -25.31 12.47 1.60
CA PHE A 316 -26.12 13.14 0.58
C PHE A 316 -27.12 12.16 -0.04
N GLU A 317 -28.06 12.65 -0.84
CA GLU A 317 -29.12 11.86 -1.48
C GLU A 317 -29.20 12.17 -2.97
N LEU A 318 -29.28 11.14 -3.80
CA LEU A 318 -29.68 11.24 -5.20
C LEU A 318 -31.22 11.11 -5.27
N LYS A 319 -31.88 12.06 -5.93
CA LYS A 319 -33.34 12.08 -6.12
C LYS A 319 -33.80 11.36 -7.37
#